data_1476b4a5bc5ffbc6247c67531594dcc4
#
_entry.id   1476b4a5bc5ffbc6247c67531594dcc4
#
_cell.length_a   1.000
_cell.length_b   1.000
_cell.length_c   1.000
_cell.angle_alpha   90.00
_cell.angle_beta   90.00
_cell.angle_gamma   90.00
#
_symmetry.space_group_name_H-M   'P 1'
#
loop_
_entity.id
_entity.type
_entity.pdbx_description
1 polymer ?
#
loop_
_entity_poly.entity_id
_entity_poly.type
_entity_poly.pdbx_seq_one_letter_code
_entity_poly.pdbx_strand_id
1 'polypeptide(L)'
;MEINILNRQNTVLNKFIAEIRDRRIQCDSMRFRRNLERIGELMAYEISKRFRYTPRTVETPLGEAEVELYDNEIVIATILRAGLPFHQGFLNYFDDAQNAFVSAYRKSKKDGTFTVKVEYISCGSLEGKTMLLVDPMLHRIVGGAGLRSARREGRYAGPHPRGVDHRFGGSGGYNFSP
;
A
#
# COMPACT_ATOMS: atom_id res chain seq x y z
N MET A 1 -14.14 8.66 -5.79
CA MET A 1 -12.76 8.26 -5.51
C MET A 1 -12.01 9.50 -5.07
N GLU A 2 -11.47 9.49 -3.87
CA GLU A 2 -10.68 10.60 -3.34
C GLU A 2 -9.19 10.36 -3.63
N ILE A 3 -8.46 11.40 -4.05
CA ILE A 3 -7.04 11.31 -4.37
C ILE A 3 -6.29 12.26 -3.44
N ASN A 4 -5.40 11.71 -2.62
CA ASN A 4 -4.49 12.46 -1.78
C ASN A 4 -3.08 12.38 -2.36
N ILE A 5 -2.48 13.52 -2.60
CA ILE A 5 -1.12 13.65 -3.13
C ILE A 5 -0.23 14.24 -2.04
N LEU A 6 0.40 13.36 -1.26
CA LEU A 6 1.13 13.75 -0.04
C LEU A 6 2.35 14.63 -0.33
N ASN A 7 3.00 14.46 -1.48
CA ASN A 7 4.18 15.25 -1.85
C ASN A 7 3.88 16.69 -2.32
N ARG A 8 2.61 17.11 -2.33
CA ARG A 8 2.25 18.53 -2.49
C ARG A 8 2.48 19.37 -1.24
N GLN A 9 2.61 18.69 -0.10
CA GLN A 9 2.97 19.34 1.16
C GLN A 9 4.47 19.21 1.39
N ASN A 10 5.08 20.27 1.98
CA ASN A 10 6.50 20.26 2.32
C ASN A 10 6.73 19.45 3.61
N THR A 11 7.12 18.19 3.44
CA THR A 11 7.42 17.26 4.51
C THR A 11 8.69 16.46 4.21
N VAL A 12 9.19 15.72 5.20
CA VAL A 12 10.34 14.82 5.01
C VAL A 12 10.10 13.75 3.93
N LEU A 13 8.84 13.45 3.63
CA LEU A 13 8.45 12.55 2.54
C LEU A 13 9.06 12.98 1.20
N ASN A 14 9.11 14.29 0.94
CA ASN A 14 9.64 14.82 -0.31
C ASN A 14 11.10 14.46 -0.53
N LYS A 15 11.90 14.38 0.54
CA LYS A 15 13.30 13.92 0.48
C LYS A 15 13.37 12.47 -0.01
N PHE A 16 12.59 11.57 0.58
CA PHE A 16 12.63 10.14 0.22
C PHE A 16 12.12 9.92 -1.21
N ILE A 17 11.07 10.66 -1.62
CA ILE A 17 10.57 10.63 -3.01
C ILE A 17 11.62 11.17 -3.98
N ALA A 18 12.32 12.25 -3.64
CA ALA A 18 13.39 12.79 -4.47
C ALA A 18 14.52 11.76 -4.65
N GLU A 19 14.96 11.11 -3.57
CA GLU A 19 16.05 10.13 -3.61
C GLU A 19 15.70 8.88 -4.44
N ILE A 20 14.47 8.38 -4.40
CA ILE A 20 14.07 7.22 -5.25
C ILE A 20 13.88 7.59 -6.72
N ARG A 21 13.80 8.89 -7.05
CA ARG A 21 13.65 9.41 -8.41
C ARG A 21 14.96 9.94 -9.00
N ASP A 22 15.93 10.30 -8.15
CA ASP A 22 17.22 10.81 -8.60
C ASP A 22 18.02 9.70 -9.28
N ARG A 23 18.39 9.91 -10.55
CA ARG A 23 19.12 8.92 -11.38
C ARG A 23 20.44 8.47 -10.79
N ARG A 24 21.07 9.29 -9.94
CA ARG A 24 22.35 8.98 -9.29
C ARG A 24 22.15 8.19 -8.01
N ILE A 25 21.10 8.51 -7.26
CA ILE A 25 20.84 7.94 -5.93
C ILE A 25 20.06 6.63 -6.04
N GLN A 26 19.10 6.52 -6.97
CA GLN A 26 18.27 5.32 -7.14
C GLN A 26 19.05 4.04 -7.49
N CYS A 27 20.30 4.17 -7.96
CA CYS A 27 21.17 3.04 -8.25
C CYS A 27 21.65 2.32 -6.99
N ASP A 28 21.62 2.98 -5.82
CA ASP A 28 21.86 2.35 -4.53
C ASP A 28 20.63 1.53 -4.12
N SER A 29 20.71 0.22 -4.36
CA SER A 29 19.62 -0.70 -4.10
C SER A 29 19.19 -0.77 -2.63
N MET A 30 20.10 -0.60 -1.69
CA MET A 30 19.79 -0.59 -0.26
C MET A 30 19.02 0.67 0.10
N ARG A 31 19.51 1.83 -0.30
CA ARG A 31 18.87 3.13 -0.08
C ARG A 31 17.49 3.18 -0.73
N PHE A 32 17.36 2.67 -1.95
CA PHE A 32 16.09 2.61 -2.66
C PHE A 32 15.03 1.83 -1.88
N ARG A 33 15.37 0.60 -1.41
CA ARG A 33 14.46 -0.22 -0.61
C ARG A 33 14.12 0.44 0.72
N ARG A 34 15.13 1.01 1.41
CA ARG A 34 14.90 1.68 2.69
C ARG A 34 14.03 2.94 2.55
N ASN A 35 14.16 3.67 1.45
CA ASN A 35 13.29 4.83 1.20
C ASN A 35 11.86 4.41 0.87
N LEU A 36 11.66 3.29 0.15
CA LEU A 36 10.30 2.76 -0.05
C LEU A 36 9.64 2.39 1.29
N GLU A 37 10.38 1.77 2.20
CA GLU A 37 9.89 1.45 3.55
C GLU A 37 9.51 2.72 4.32
N ARG A 38 10.38 3.73 4.37
CA ARG A 38 10.11 5.03 5.01
C ARG A 38 8.90 5.75 4.42
N ILE A 39 8.72 5.67 3.11
CA ILE A 39 7.55 6.22 2.44
C ILE A 39 6.29 5.45 2.88
N GLY A 40 6.38 4.12 3.00
CA GLY A 40 5.30 3.28 3.53
C GLY A 40 4.91 3.65 4.95
N GLU A 41 5.88 3.88 5.84
CA GLU A 41 5.69 4.34 7.22
C GLU A 41 4.90 5.66 7.26
N LEU A 42 5.35 6.66 6.51
CA LEU A 42 4.69 7.96 6.47
C LEU A 42 3.28 7.88 5.86
N MET A 43 3.08 7.03 4.86
CA MET A 43 1.75 6.80 4.29
C MET A 43 0.82 6.08 5.25
N ALA A 44 1.31 5.11 6.01
CA ALA A 44 0.54 4.44 7.05
C ALA A 44 0.02 5.45 8.09
N TYR A 45 0.89 6.36 8.54
CA TYR A 45 0.50 7.45 9.44
C TYR A 45 -0.58 8.36 8.83
N GLU A 46 -0.42 8.78 7.57
CA GLU A 46 -1.42 9.64 6.91
C GLU A 46 -2.76 8.93 6.70
N ILE A 47 -2.75 7.63 6.38
CA ILE A 47 -3.96 6.83 6.21
C ILE A 47 -4.69 6.64 7.54
N SER A 48 -3.96 6.43 8.63
CA SER A 48 -4.55 6.22 9.95
C SER A 48 -5.47 7.37 10.39
N LYS A 49 -5.22 8.60 9.95
CA LYS A 49 -6.08 9.77 10.23
C LYS A 49 -7.52 9.63 9.73
N ARG A 50 -7.79 8.63 8.89
CA ARG A 50 -9.10 8.34 8.30
C ARG A 50 -9.77 7.11 8.88
N PHE A 51 -9.15 6.49 9.85
CA PHE A 51 -9.73 5.36 10.56
C PHE A 51 -10.84 5.83 11.51
N ARG A 52 -11.65 4.88 11.93
CA ARG A 52 -12.60 5.13 12.98
C ARG A 52 -11.90 4.98 14.32
N TYR A 53 -12.02 6.00 15.14
CA TYR A 53 -11.47 6.02 16.49
C TYR A 53 -12.59 5.88 17.52
N THR A 54 -12.31 5.19 18.63
CA THR A 54 -13.21 5.03 19.75
C THR A 54 -12.43 5.23 21.06
N PRO A 55 -13.08 5.84 22.08
CA PRO A 55 -12.43 6.01 23.37
C PRO A 55 -12.18 4.67 24.05
N ARG A 56 -11.00 4.50 24.60
CA ARG A 56 -10.56 3.35 25.40
C ARG A 56 -9.90 3.82 26.68
N THR A 57 -10.29 3.23 27.79
CA THR A 57 -9.60 3.46 29.05
C THR A 57 -8.32 2.63 29.08
N VAL A 58 -7.20 3.28 29.34
CA VAL A 58 -5.89 2.63 29.53
C VAL A 58 -5.38 2.90 30.93
N GLU A 59 -4.80 1.88 31.56
CA GLU A 59 -4.16 2.01 32.88
C GLU A 59 -2.73 2.51 32.67
N THR A 60 -2.40 3.62 33.30
CA THR A 60 -1.06 4.22 33.27
C THR A 60 -0.44 4.20 34.65
N PRO A 61 0.89 4.38 34.79
CA PRO A 61 1.52 4.49 36.11
C PRO A 61 1.00 5.63 37.00
N LEU A 62 0.31 6.61 36.42
CA LEU A 62 -0.26 7.77 37.12
C LEU A 62 -1.79 7.68 37.34
N GLY A 63 -2.42 6.58 36.87
CA GLY A 63 -3.87 6.36 36.97
C GLY A 63 -4.49 6.04 35.61
N GLU A 64 -5.81 5.95 35.55
CA GLU A 64 -6.55 5.70 34.32
C GLU A 64 -6.57 6.94 33.42
N ALA A 65 -6.44 6.71 32.10
CA ALA A 65 -6.55 7.72 31.07
C ALA A 65 -7.47 7.25 29.96
N GLU A 66 -8.27 8.14 29.40
CA GLU A 66 -9.08 7.88 28.22
C GLU A 66 -8.30 8.28 26.96
N VAL A 67 -8.17 7.35 26.00
CA VAL A 67 -7.40 7.54 24.77
C VAL A 67 -8.22 7.06 23.58
N GLU A 68 -8.24 7.86 22.50
CA GLU A 68 -8.87 7.50 21.24
C GLU A 68 -7.99 6.52 20.47
N LEU A 69 -8.44 5.27 20.28
CA LEU A 69 -7.75 4.25 19.52
C LEU A 69 -8.57 3.82 18.31
N TYR A 70 -7.90 3.44 17.21
CA TYR A 70 -8.60 2.93 16.03
C TYR A 70 -9.08 1.48 16.26
N ASP A 71 -10.27 1.18 15.70
CA ASP A 71 -10.92 -0.14 15.80
C ASP A 71 -10.81 -0.96 14.49
N ASN A 72 -10.08 -0.47 13.52
CA ASN A 72 -10.01 -1.11 12.22
C ASN A 72 -9.19 -2.40 12.29
N GLU A 73 -9.78 -3.54 11.94
CA GLU A 73 -9.01 -4.71 11.57
C GLU A 73 -8.40 -4.49 10.19
N ILE A 74 -7.08 -4.51 10.10
CA ILE A 74 -6.34 -4.12 8.90
C ILE A 74 -5.81 -5.35 8.18
N VAL A 75 -5.94 -5.35 6.85
CA VAL A 75 -5.28 -6.30 5.96
C VAL A 75 -4.41 -5.51 4.99
N ILE A 76 -3.10 -5.73 5.02
CA ILE A 76 -2.17 -5.11 4.07
C ILE A 76 -1.98 -6.05 2.89
N ALA A 77 -2.48 -5.65 1.73
CA ALA A 77 -2.38 -6.39 0.49
C ALA A 77 -1.32 -5.78 -0.42
N THR A 78 -0.32 -6.55 -0.84
CA THR A 78 0.74 -6.06 -1.73
C THR A 78 0.90 -6.88 -2.99
N ILE A 79 1.34 -6.20 -4.05
CA ILE A 79 1.67 -6.85 -5.32
C ILE A 79 3.16 -7.18 -5.32
N LEU A 80 3.44 -8.48 -5.39
CA LEU A 80 4.81 -8.99 -5.41
C LEU A 80 5.46 -8.70 -6.78
N ARG A 81 6.74 -8.42 -6.81
CA ARG A 81 7.75 -8.47 -5.74
C ARG A 81 8.15 -7.08 -5.25
N ALA A 82 7.99 -6.03 -6.08
CA ALA A 82 8.46 -4.67 -5.83
C ALA A 82 7.79 -4.01 -4.60
N GLY A 83 6.60 -4.47 -4.23
CA GLY A 83 5.86 -3.96 -3.09
C GLY A 83 6.42 -4.33 -1.72
N LEU A 84 7.32 -5.32 -1.60
CA LEU A 84 7.76 -5.84 -0.30
C LEU A 84 8.36 -4.79 0.66
N PRO A 85 9.31 -3.93 0.25
CA PRO A 85 9.84 -2.91 1.16
C PRO A 85 8.77 -1.89 1.58
N PHE A 86 7.86 -1.56 0.67
CA PHE A 86 6.77 -0.64 0.93
C PHE A 86 5.74 -1.24 1.90
N HIS A 87 5.41 -2.52 1.73
CA HIS A 87 4.59 -3.31 2.64
C HIS A 87 5.18 -3.34 4.06
N GLN A 88 6.50 -3.54 4.18
CA GLN A 88 7.19 -3.51 5.47
C GLN A 88 6.99 -2.17 6.19
N GLY A 89 7.02 -1.07 5.47
CA GLY A 89 6.77 0.25 6.05
C GLY A 89 5.36 0.39 6.67
N PHE A 90 4.35 -0.22 6.06
CA PHE A 90 3.01 -0.27 6.66
C PHE A 90 2.95 -1.17 7.89
N LEU A 91 3.65 -2.33 7.86
CA LEU A 91 3.71 -3.24 9.01
C LEU A 91 4.42 -2.62 10.22
N ASN A 92 5.35 -1.69 10.02
CA ASN A 92 6.02 -0.99 11.11
C ASN A 92 5.07 -0.10 11.94
N TYR A 93 3.87 0.19 11.42
CA TYR A 93 2.83 0.97 12.10
C TYR A 93 1.58 0.15 12.43
N PHE A 94 1.27 -0.85 11.64
CA PHE A 94 0.13 -1.75 11.82
C PHE A 94 0.67 -3.17 12.02
N ASP A 95 1.34 -3.39 13.15
CA ASP A 95 2.11 -4.61 13.45
C ASP A 95 1.22 -5.84 13.64
N ASP A 96 -0.04 -5.68 14.01
CA ASP A 96 -1.06 -6.72 14.10
C ASP A 96 -1.88 -6.92 12.81
N ALA A 97 -1.56 -6.18 11.74
CA ALA A 97 -2.26 -6.31 10.47
C ALA A 97 -2.05 -7.68 9.81
N GLN A 98 -3.10 -8.20 9.22
CA GLN A 98 -3.02 -9.41 8.41
C GLN A 98 -2.35 -9.12 7.06
N ASN A 99 -1.59 -10.09 6.56
CA ASN A 99 -0.88 -9.96 5.29
C ASN A 99 -1.66 -10.63 4.16
N ALA A 100 -1.72 -9.96 3.02
CA ALA A 100 -2.22 -10.52 1.78
C ALA A 100 -1.23 -10.26 0.64
N PHE A 101 -0.96 -11.28 -0.17
CA PHE A 101 0.00 -11.18 -1.26
C PHE A 101 -0.63 -11.55 -2.59
N VAL A 102 -0.36 -10.73 -3.60
CA VAL A 102 -0.79 -10.96 -4.98
C VAL A 102 0.44 -11.10 -5.84
N SER A 103 0.64 -12.26 -6.46
CA SER A 103 1.65 -12.43 -7.50
C SER A 103 1.03 -12.14 -8.85
N ALA A 104 1.50 -11.09 -9.50
CA ALA A 104 1.04 -10.70 -10.82
C ALA A 104 2.23 -10.31 -11.71
N TYR A 105 2.20 -10.74 -12.96
CA TYR A 105 3.22 -10.36 -13.94
C TYR A 105 2.62 -10.00 -15.30
N ARG A 106 3.38 -9.23 -16.06
CA ARG A 106 3.03 -8.89 -17.44
C ARG A 106 3.50 -9.97 -18.39
N LYS A 107 2.57 -10.54 -19.13
CA LYS A 107 2.89 -11.43 -20.27
C LYS A 107 2.79 -10.63 -21.55
N SER A 108 3.94 -10.32 -22.14
CA SER A 108 3.99 -9.64 -23.45
C SER A 108 3.48 -10.56 -24.56
N LYS A 109 2.73 -9.98 -25.47
CA LYS A 109 2.28 -10.63 -26.69
C LYS A 109 3.16 -10.21 -27.86
N LYS A 110 3.12 -10.98 -28.95
CA LYS A 110 3.89 -10.69 -30.19
C LYS A 110 3.49 -9.38 -30.88
N ASP A 111 2.30 -8.87 -30.60
CA ASP A 111 1.76 -7.61 -31.14
C ASP A 111 2.18 -6.36 -30.33
N GLY A 112 3.11 -6.51 -29.37
CA GLY A 112 3.57 -5.43 -28.50
C GLY A 112 2.60 -5.10 -27.37
N THR A 113 1.43 -5.72 -27.32
CA THR A 113 0.51 -5.59 -26.18
C THR A 113 0.91 -6.52 -25.04
N PHE A 114 0.36 -6.30 -23.84
CA PHE A 114 0.57 -7.20 -22.72
C PHE A 114 -0.75 -7.53 -22.01
N THR A 115 -0.79 -8.70 -21.42
CA THR A 115 -1.82 -9.10 -20.48
C THR A 115 -1.21 -9.24 -19.10
N VAL A 116 -1.96 -8.86 -18.07
CA VAL A 116 -1.57 -9.13 -16.68
C VAL A 116 -2.15 -10.48 -16.28
N LYS A 117 -1.26 -11.40 -15.91
CA LYS A 117 -1.64 -12.69 -15.35
C LYS A 117 -1.43 -12.66 -13.84
N VAL A 118 -2.49 -12.92 -13.10
CA VAL A 118 -2.43 -13.16 -11.65
C VAL A 118 -2.25 -14.66 -11.47
N GLU A 119 -1.18 -15.08 -10.81
CA GLU A 119 -0.87 -16.49 -10.60
C GLU A 119 -1.23 -16.97 -9.22
N TYR A 120 -1.07 -16.11 -8.24
CA TYR A 120 -1.21 -16.51 -6.86
C TYR A 120 -1.81 -15.39 -6.03
N ILE A 121 -2.75 -15.72 -5.17
CA ILE A 121 -3.30 -14.81 -4.16
C ILE A 121 -3.30 -15.59 -2.84
N SER A 122 -2.60 -15.05 -1.85
CA SER A 122 -2.69 -15.46 -0.45
C SER A 122 -3.42 -14.38 0.31
N CYS A 123 -4.61 -14.69 0.79
CA CYS A 123 -5.42 -13.74 1.55
C CYS A 123 -6.39 -14.52 2.44
N GLY A 124 -6.52 -14.10 3.70
CA GLY A 124 -7.58 -14.57 4.59
C GLY A 124 -8.95 -13.94 4.25
N SER A 125 -9.94 -14.10 5.13
CA SER A 125 -11.22 -13.40 5.00
C SER A 125 -11.01 -11.90 5.08
N LEU A 126 -11.69 -11.16 4.20
CA LEU A 126 -11.71 -9.69 4.17
C LEU A 126 -13.01 -9.11 4.73
N GLU A 127 -13.91 -9.98 5.19
CA GLU A 127 -15.21 -9.55 5.70
C GLU A 127 -15.04 -8.71 6.96
N GLY A 128 -15.67 -7.53 6.97
CA GLY A 128 -15.58 -6.57 8.08
C GLY A 128 -14.25 -5.82 8.21
N LYS A 129 -13.23 -6.14 7.40
CA LYS A 129 -11.88 -5.60 7.52
C LYS A 129 -11.60 -4.43 6.59
N THR A 130 -10.64 -3.62 6.98
CA THR A 130 -10.10 -2.54 6.15
C THR A 130 -8.90 -3.07 5.37
N MET A 131 -9.04 -3.17 4.04
CA MET A 131 -7.92 -3.59 3.19
C MET A 131 -7.14 -2.38 2.67
N LEU A 132 -5.84 -2.36 2.93
CA LEU A 132 -4.89 -1.42 2.36
C LEU A 132 -4.14 -2.11 1.21
N LEU A 133 -4.44 -1.72 -0.04
CA LEU A 133 -3.69 -2.20 -1.19
C LEU A 133 -2.45 -1.33 -1.37
N VAL A 134 -1.28 -1.90 -1.13
CA VAL A 134 0.00 -1.19 -1.16
C VAL A 134 0.85 -1.64 -2.35
N ASP A 135 1.21 -0.67 -3.20
CA ASP A 135 2.09 -0.88 -4.35
C ASP A 135 2.86 0.42 -4.64
N PRO A 136 4.20 0.42 -4.61
CA PRO A 136 5.01 1.62 -4.86
C PRO A 136 4.90 2.11 -6.30
N MET A 137 4.45 1.23 -7.22
CA MET A 137 4.34 1.52 -8.65
C MET A 137 2.97 1.09 -9.19
N LEU A 138 1.91 1.54 -8.55
CA LEU A 138 0.54 1.14 -8.86
C LEU A 138 0.20 1.43 -10.33
N HIS A 139 0.21 0.40 -11.14
CA HIS A 139 -0.30 0.47 -12.50
C HIS A 139 -1.78 0.09 -12.50
N ARG A 140 -2.67 0.97 -13.01
CA ARG A 140 -4.14 0.77 -13.01
C ARG A 140 -4.62 -0.64 -13.36
N ILE A 141 -3.85 -1.33 -14.21
CA ILE A 141 -4.22 -2.67 -14.69
C ILE A 141 -3.95 -3.75 -13.63
N VAL A 142 -2.82 -3.68 -12.95
CA VAL A 142 -2.41 -4.73 -11.99
C VAL A 142 -3.25 -4.68 -10.72
N GLY A 143 -3.44 -3.52 -10.11
CA GLY A 143 -4.27 -3.36 -8.93
C GLY A 143 -5.71 -3.81 -9.16
N GLY A 144 -6.32 -3.40 -10.29
CA GLY A 144 -7.67 -3.83 -10.66
C GLY A 144 -7.80 -5.32 -10.97
N ALA A 145 -6.76 -5.98 -11.47
CA ALA A 145 -6.75 -7.42 -11.74
C ALA A 145 -6.69 -8.23 -10.43
N GLY A 146 -5.84 -7.82 -9.47
CA GLY A 146 -5.72 -8.47 -8.17
C GLY A 146 -7.04 -8.44 -7.39
N LEU A 147 -7.69 -7.28 -7.32
CA LEU A 147 -8.99 -7.13 -6.64
C LEU A 147 -10.10 -7.95 -7.33
N ARG A 148 -10.13 -7.97 -8.67
CA ARG A 148 -11.12 -8.79 -9.42
C ARG A 148 -10.89 -10.28 -9.22
N SER A 149 -9.65 -10.73 -9.11
CA SER A 149 -9.34 -12.14 -8.87
C SER A 149 -9.77 -12.56 -7.46
N ALA A 150 -9.45 -11.78 -6.43
CA ALA A 150 -9.90 -12.03 -5.06
C ALA A 150 -11.43 -12.12 -4.96
N ARG A 151 -12.16 -11.30 -5.72
CA ARG A 151 -13.62 -11.33 -5.79
C ARG A 151 -14.15 -12.59 -6.50
N ARG A 152 -13.51 -13.03 -7.61
CA ARG A 152 -13.91 -14.23 -8.36
C ARG A 152 -13.72 -15.50 -7.55
N GLU A 153 -12.73 -15.52 -6.67
CA GLU A 153 -12.44 -16.66 -5.81
C GLU A 153 -13.31 -16.72 -4.54
N GLY A 154 -14.32 -15.83 -4.43
CA GLY A 154 -15.25 -15.78 -3.29
C GLY A 154 -14.62 -15.32 -1.98
N ARG A 155 -13.36 -14.87 -2.01
CA ARG A 155 -12.63 -14.37 -0.83
C ARG A 155 -12.99 -12.91 -0.51
N TYR A 156 -13.73 -12.27 -1.40
CA TYR A 156 -14.23 -10.92 -1.22
C TYR A 156 -15.70 -10.84 -1.69
N ALA A 157 -16.62 -10.83 -0.74
CA ALA A 157 -18.07 -10.75 -0.97
C ALA A 157 -18.70 -9.38 -0.69
N GLY A 158 -17.90 -8.41 -0.24
CA GLY A 158 -18.39 -7.09 0.17
C GLY A 158 -18.60 -6.09 -0.97
N PRO A 159 -19.35 -4.97 -0.73
CA PRO A 159 -19.34 -3.82 -1.61
C PRO A 159 -17.89 -3.31 -1.73
N HIS A 160 -17.61 -2.62 -2.85
CA HIS A 160 -16.27 -2.05 -3.09
C HIS A 160 -15.67 -1.55 -1.78
N PRO A 161 -14.47 -2.04 -1.37
CA PRO A 161 -13.85 -1.49 -0.18
C PRO A 161 -13.77 0.02 -0.38
N ARG A 162 -14.24 0.78 0.59
CA ARG A 162 -13.95 2.21 0.65
C ARG A 162 -12.47 2.34 0.98
N GLY A 163 -11.64 1.69 0.18
CA GLY A 163 -10.20 1.75 0.25
C GLY A 163 -9.77 3.14 -0.17
N VAL A 164 -9.02 3.77 0.66
CA VAL A 164 -8.33 5.01 0.32
C VAL A 164 -7.27 4.66 -0.71
N ASP A 165 -7.57 4.91 -1.98
CA ASP A 165 -6.64 4.73 -3.10
C ASP A 165 -5.63 5.89 -3.06
N HIS A 166 -4.55 5.74 -2.29
CA HIS A 166 -3.46 6.70 -2.27
C HIS A 166 -2.54 6.44 -3.46
N ARG A 167 -2.79 7.17 -4.55
CA ARG A 167 -1.91 7.16 -5.72
C ARG A 167 -0.76 8.13 -5.53
N PHE A 168 0.45 7.67 -5.75
CA PHE A 168 1.55 8.54 -6.11
C PHE A 168 1.26 9.12 -7.51
N GLY A 169 0.56 10.25 -7.57
CA GLY A 169 0.34 10.99 -8.80
C GLY A 169 1.65 11.66 -9.22
N GLY A 170 2.47 10.95 -9.97
CA GLY A 170 3.52 11.51 -10.78
C GLY A 170 3.11 11.32 -12.23
N SER A 171 2.63 12.37 -12.91
CA SER A 171 2.53 12.42 -14.36
C SER A 171 3.94 12.45 -14.95
N GLY A 172 4.52 11.29 -15.13
CA GLY A 172 5.80 11.11 -15.77
C GLY A 172 5.91 9.65 -16.18
N GLY A 173 5.53 9.35 -17.42
CA GLY A 173 5.75 8.04 -18.01
C GLY A 173 7.24 7.72 -17.99
N TYR A 174 7.64 6.70 -17.27
CA TYR A 174 8.98 6.15 -17.37
C TYR A 174 9.01 5.17 -18.54
N ASN A 175 9.57 5.61 -19.66
CA ASN A 175 10.10 4.70 -20.66
C ASN A 175 11.43 4.15 -20.12
N PHE A 176 11.41 2.92 -19.64
CA PHE A 176 12.62 2.13 -19.52
C PHE A 176 12.88 1.51 -20.92
N SER A 177 13.76 2.12 -21.68
CA SER A 177 14.45 1.43 -22.78
C SER A 177 15.64 0.68 -22.19
N PRO A 178 15.99 -0.51 -22.76
CA PRO A 178 16.99 -1.43 -22.23
C PRO A 178 18.39 -0.84 -22.17
#